data_8dbcb445af9fc941f306781579748a20
#
_entry.id   8dbcb445af9fc941f306781579748a20
#
_cell.length_a   1.000
_cell.length_b   1.000
_cell.length_c   1.000
_cell.angle_alpha   90.00
_cell.angle_beta   90.00
_cell.angle_gamma   90.00
#
_symmetry.space_group_name_H-M   'P 1'
#
loop_
_entity.id
_entity.type
_entity.pdbx_description
1 polymer ?
#
loop_
_entity_poly.entity_id
_entity_poly.type
_entity_poly.pdbx_seq_one_letter_code
_entity_poly.pdbx_strand_id
1 'polypeptide(L)'
;FQPTAFEIETAVAFLAFYEKECDVCVLETGLGGRWDATNVIRQKELAIITPIGLDHCQILGNTLGQIASEKAAIIRDVAVTCKQSDEIIQEILHPYRTEDGKRIDVTPTVEIAKEPRLVSSDLSGQKFVYDGKEYFISMLGKHQLVNASIALCAVDALRRKHWDIPQSAVENGLAKAVWHARLEVVKNAKEKFNISVP
;
A
#
# COMPACT_ATOMS: atom_id res chain seq x y z
N PHE A 1 18.78 -18.25 18.91
CA PHE A 1 17.83 -17.60 18.00
C PHE A 1 18.33 -17.74 16.58
N GLN A 2 17.49 -18.21 15.69
CA GLN A 2 17.80 -18.33 14.27
C GLN A 2 16.78 -17.48 13.51
N PRO A 3 17.21 -16.38 12.85
CA PRO A 3 16.31 -15.51 12.12
C PRO A 3 15.73 -16.20 10.87
N THR A 4 14.55 -15.83 10.47
CA THR A 4 13.95 -16.23 9.21
C THR A 4 14.61 -15.52 8.03
N ALA A 5 14.46 -16.05 6.81
CA ALA A 5 14.99 -15.41 5.60
C ALA A 5 14.43 -13.98 5.44
N PHE A 6 13.13 -13.76 5.69
CA PHE A 6 12.51 -12.45 5.58
C PHE A 6 13.02 -11.45 6.64
N GLU A 7 13.31 -11.89 7.85
CA GLU A 7 13.95 -11.04 8.88
C GLU A 7 15.35 -10.61 8.45
N ILE A 8 16.13 -11.52 7.85
CA ILE A 8 17.46 -11.21 7.31
C ILE A 8 17.36 -10.21 6.15
N GLU A 9 16.47 -10.47 5.18
CA GLU A 9 16.25 -9.59 4.03
C GLU A 9 15.80 -8.19 4.48
N THR A 10 14.92 -8.10 5.47
CA THR A 10 14.47 -6.83 6.04
C THR A 10 15.63 -6.08 6.70
N ALA A 11 16.47 -6.76 7.48
CA ALA A 11 17.65 -6.14 8.10
C ALA A 11 18.65 -5.65 7.04
N VAL A 12 18.89 -6.42 5.99
CA VAL A 12 19.75 -6.02 4.86
C VAL A 12 19.16 -4.80 4.13
N ALA A 13 17.85 -4.77 3.92
CA ALA A 13 17.19 -3.62 3.31
C ALA A 13 17.38 -2.34 4.15
N PHE A 14 17.19 -2.42 5.47
CA PHE A 14 17.41 -1.28 6.35
C PHE A 14 18.86 -0.79 6.34
N LEU A 15 19.82 -1.71 6.33
CA LEU A 15 21.24 -1.36 6.20
C LEU A 15 21.51 -0.67 4.87
N ALA A 16 20.98 -1.19 3.77
CA ALA A 16 21.14 -0.59 2.45
C ALA A 16 20.50 0.81 2.36
N PHE A 17 19.34 1.06 2.97
CA PHE A 17 18.74 2.39 3.05
C PHE A 17 19.61 3.36 3.85
N TYR A 18 20.16 2.89 4.95
CA TYR A 18 21.09 3.69 5.76
C TYR A 18 22.37 4.05 4.98
N GLU A 19 23.02 3.05 4.36
CA GLU A 19 24.26 3.25 3.57
C GLU A 19 24.03 4.12 2.32
N LYS A 20 22.82 4.11 1.75
CA LYS A 20 22.44 4.95 0.60
C LYS A 20 21.93 6.32 1.01
N GLU A 21 21.87 6.61 2.31
CA GLU A 21 21.37 7.88 2.84
C GLU A 21 19.96 8.22 2.28
N CYS A 22 19.06 7.22 2.25
CA CYS A 22 17.74 7.42 1.68
C CYS A 22 16.92 8.39 2.54
N ASP A 23 16.39 9.46 1.94
CA ASP A 23 15.49 10.43 2.61
C ASP A 23 14.13 9.81 2.96
N VAL A 24 13.66 8.88 2.14
CA VAL A 24 12.36 8.20 2.30
C VAL A 24 12.49 6.73 1.96
N CYS A 25 11.90 5.88 2.79
CA CYS A 25 11.79 4.45 2.56
C CYS A 25 10.32 4.04 2.52
N VAL A 26 9.92 3.37 1.44
CA VAL A 26 8.60 2.76 1.32
C VAL A 26 8.75 1.27 1.58
N LEU A 27 8.09 0.78 2.65
CA LEU A 27 8.20 -0.61 3.09
C LEU A 27 6.88 -1.35 2.84
N GLU A 28 6.94 -2.46 2.14
CA GLU A 28 5.82 -3.38 2.02
C GLU A 28 5.90 -4.42 3.15
N THR A 29 4.78 -4.63 3.84
CA THR A 29 4.64 -5.68 4.86
C THR A 29 4.66 -7.06 4.18
N GLY A 30 5.46 -7.98 4.68
CA GLY A 30 5.52 -9.33 4.13
C GLY A 30 4.26 -10.14 4.42
N LEU A 31 3.82 -10.17 5.69
CA LEU A 31 2.60 -10.88 6.10
C LEU A 31 1.96 -10.23 7.33
N GLY A 32 0.65 -9.99 7.23
CA GLY A 32 -0.13 -9.42 8.33
C GLY A 32 0.29 -7.98 8.64
N GLY A 33 0.99 -7.76 9.72
CA GLY A 33 1.48 -6.45 10.14
C GLY A 33 2.03 -6.46 11.55
N ARG A 34 1.28 -6.98 12.53
CA ARG A 34 1.64 -6.94 13.96
C ARG A 34 3.03 -7.49 14.25
N TRP A 35 3.32 -8.67 13.72
CA TRP A 35 4.56 -9.40 13.93
C TRP A 35 5.48 -9.41 12.72
N ASP A 36 5.17 -8.56 11.73
CA ASP A 36 5.99 -8.45 10.54
C ASP A 36 7.35 -7.82 10.85
N ALA A 37 8.42 -8.33 10.23
CA ALA A 37 9.77 -7.84 10.45
C ALA A 37 9.91 -6.33 10.15
N THR A 38 9.16 -5.81 9.17
CA THR A 38 9.15 -4.38 8.83
C THR A 38 8.51 -3.50 9.92
N ASN A 39 7.72 -4.09 10.84
CA ASN A 39 7.00 -3.35 11.88
C ASN A 39 7.87 -2.95 13.08
N VAL A 40 9.16 -3.25 13.07
CA VAL A 40 10.12 -2.80 14.11
C VAL A 40 10.28 -1.27 14.13
N ILE A 41 10.00 -0.59 13.02
CA ILE A 41 10.05 0.87 12.92
C ILE A 41 8.93 1.47 13.78
N ARG A 42 9.31 2.18 14.84
CA ARG A 42 8.36 2.78 15.77
C ARG A 42 7.78 4.11 15.27
N GLN A 43 8.60 4.91 14.61
CA GLN A 43 8.17 6.18 14.01
C GLN A 43 7.97 5.97 12.52
N LYS A 44 6.75 6.14 12.06
CA LYS A 44 6.35 6.04 10.67
C LYS A 44 5.67 7.33 10.26
N GLU A 45 6.06 7.87 9.11
CA GLU A 45 5.41 9.06 8.56
C GLU A 45 3.94 8.78 8.23
N LEU A 46 3.68 7.60 7.68
CA LEU A 46 2.36 7.18 7.24
C LEU A 46 2.27 5.66 7.19
N ALA A 47 1.14 5.11 7.58
CA ALA A 47 0.77 3.73 7.29
C ALA A 47 -0.27 3.70 6.17
N ILE A 48 -0.13 2.76 5.24
CA ILE A 48 -1.09 2.56 4.15
C ILE A 48 -1.72 1.17 4.33
N ILE A 49 -3.05 1.13 4.42
CA ILE A 49 -3.81 -0.10 4.48
C ILE A 49 -4.59 -0.23 3.17
N THR A 50 -4.14 -1.14 2.32
CA THR A 50 -4.81 -1.47 1.05
C THR A 50 -6.10 -2.27 1.31
N PRO A 51 -6.95 -2.51 0.29
CA PRO A 51 -8.16 -3.30 0.47
C PRO A 51 -7.89 -4.65 1.15
N ILE A 52 -8.68 -4.95 2.17
CA ILE A 52 -8.58 -6.19 2.95
C ILE A 52 -9.58 -7.21 2.42
N GLY A 53 -9.10 -8.42 2.18
CA GLY A 53 -9.89 -9.59 1.82
C GLY A 53 -9.53 -10.79 2.68
N LEU A 54 -10.26 -11.89 2.51
CA LEU A 54 -9.93 -13.16 3.13
C LEU A 54 -8.71 -13.76 2.41
N ASP A 55 -7.55 -13.59 3.02
CA ASP A 55 -6.28 -14.13 2.55
C ASP A 55 -5.43 -14.55 3.75
N HIS A 56 -4.58 -15.56 3.57
CA HIS A 56 -3.75 -16.12 4.62
C HIS A 56 -4.52 -16.46 5.91
N CYS A 57 -5.75 -16.95 5.77
CA CYS A 57 -6.66 -17.20 6.89
C CYS A 57 -6.11 -18.14 7.95
N GLN A 58 -5.23 -19.08 7.57
CA GLN A 58 -4.57 -20.01 8.50
C GLN A 58 -3.64 -19.30 9.51
N ILE A 59 -3.19 -18.08 9.19
CA ILE A 59 -2.22 -17.32 10.01
C ILE A 59 -2.86 -16.07 10.59
N LEU A 60 -3.61 -15.31 9.78
CA LEU A 60 -4.12 -14.00 10.14
C LEU A 60 -5.52 -14.02 10.76
N GLY A 61 -6.22 -15.17 10.69
CA GLY A 61 -7.57 -15.33 11.20
C GLY A 61 -8.61 -15.54 10.09
N ASN A 62 -9.80 -15.98 10.50
CA ASN A 62 -10.85 -16.45 9.60
C ASN A 62 -11.95 -15.40 9.31
N THR A 63 -11.82 -14.20 9.84
CA THR A 63 -12.75 -13.08 9.60
C THR A 63 -12.01 -11.86 9.08
N LEU A 64 -12.74 -10.99 8.38
CA LEU A 64 -12.18 -9.73 7.89
C LEU A 64 -11.68 -8.85 9.04
N GLY A 65 -12.38 -8.83 10.18
CA GLY A 65 -11.97 -8.09 11.36
C GLY A 65 -10.66 -8.61 11.95
N GLN A 66 -10.47 -9.93 12.04
CA GLN A 66 -9.21 -10.50 12.53
C GLN A 66 -8.04 -10.10 11.62
N ILE A 67 -8.19 -10.26 10.30
CA ILE A 67 -7.17 -9.89 9.32
C ILE A 67 -6.90 -8.38 9.36
N ALA A 68 -7.95 -7.56 9.48
CA ALA A 68 -7.84 -6.12 9.60
C ALA A 68 -7.07 -5.71 10.87
N SER A 69 -7.34 -6.35 12.01
CA SER A 69 -6.65 -6.11 13.27
C SER A 69 -5.13 -6.40 13.16
N GLU A 70 -4.77 -7.50 12.49
CA GLU A 70 -3.36 -7.83 12.27
C GLU A 70 -2.66 -6.82 11.34
N LYS A 71 -3.34 -6.41 10.25
CA LYS A 71 -2.79 -5.44 9.30
C LYS A 71 -2.74 -4.02 9.91
N ALA A 72 -3.77 -3.60 10.62
CA ALA A 72 -3.85 -2.28 11.25
C ALA A 72 -2.79 -2.06 12.35
N ALA A 73 -2.21 -3.12 12.89
CA ALA A 73 -1.17 -3.03 13.92
C ALA A 73 0.13 -2.34 13.45
N ILE A 74 0.29 -2.06 12.16
CA ILE A 74 1.40 -1.22 11.65
C ILE A 74 1.13 0.29 11.84
N ILE A 75 -0.11 0.68 12.09
CA ILE A 75 -0.49 2.10 12.23
C ILE A 75 0.14 2.67 13.50
N ARG A 76 0.64 3.91 13.39
CA ARG A 76 1.07 4.73 14.51
C ARG A 76 0.18 5.98 14.56
N ASP A 77 0.59 7.10 14.05
CA ASP A 77 -0.14 8.37 14.18
C ASP A 77 -1.12 8.61 13.02
N VAL A 78 -0.69 8.33 11.80
CA VAL A 78 -1.46 8.62 10.59
C VAL A 78 -1.57 7.37 9.71
N ALA A 79 -2.76 7.13 9.19
CA ALA A 79 -3.01 6.06 8.22
C ALA A 79 -3.88 6.54 7.06
N VAL A 80 -3.69 5.90 5.92
CA VAL A 80 -4.55 6.05 4.74
C VAL A 80 -5.09 4.69 4.34
N THR A 81 -6.35 4.66 3.98
CA THR A 81 -7.01 3.48 3.40
C THR A 81 -8.04 3.90 2.36
N CYS A 82 -8.72 2.94 1.73
CA CYS A 82 -9.90 3.20 0.91
C CYS A 82 -11.19 2.86 1.68
N LYS A 83 -12.34 3.10 1.06
CA LYS A 83 -13.63 2.66 1.56
C LYS A 83 -13.66 1.13 1.64
N GLN A 84 -14.00 0.61 2.79
CA GLN A 84 -14.10 -0.81 3.11
C GLN A 84 -15.33 -1.05 4.00
N SER A 85 -15.59 -2.29 4.41
CA SER A 85 -16.70 -2.58 5.34
C SER A 85 -16.46 -1.93 6.71
N ASP A 86 -17.56 -1.66 7.42
CA ASP A 86 -17.49 -1.06 8.75
C ASP A 86 -16.63 -1.88 9.73
N GLU A 87 -16.69 -3.20 9.67
CA GLU A 87 -15.86 -4.10 10.47
C GLU A 87 -14.37 -3.80 10.26
N ILE A 88 -13.91 -3.67 9.01
CA ILE A 88 -12.52 -3.36 8.68
C ILE A 88 -12.16 -1.95 9.13
N ILE A 89 -13.01 -0.97 8.85
CA ILE A 89 -12.77 0.43 9.22
C ILE A 89 -12.65 0.57 10.73
N GLN A 90 -13.47 -0.13 11.53
CA GLN A 90 -13.38 -0.10 12.98
C GLN A 90 -12.04 -0.65 13.51
N GLU A 91 -11.47 -1.66 12.88
CA GLU A 91 -10.14 -2.16 13.26
C GLU A 91 -9.02 -1.19 12.87
N ILE A 92 -9.15 -0.47 11.75
CA ILE A 92 -8.19 0.56 11.32
C ILE A 92 -8.25 1.80 12.22
N LEU A 93 -9.45 2.21 12.64
CA LEU A 93 -9.64 3.34 13.56
C LEU A 93 -9.15 3.04 14.99
N HIS A 94 -9.16 1.78 15.40
CA HIS A 94 -8.76 1.36 16.75
C HIS A 94 -7.67 0.27 16.69
N PRO A 95 -6.48 0.57 16.14
CA PRO A 95 -5.44 -0.42 15.89
C PRO A 95 -4.70 -0.86 17.16
N TYR A 96 -4.78 -0.05 18.23
CA TYR A 96 -3.99 -0.30 19.43
C TYR A 96 -4.65 -1.34 20.33
N ARG A 97 -3.80 -2.21 20.88
CA ARG A 97 -4.20 -3.28 21.78
C ARG A 97 -3.24 -3.33 22.98
N THR A 98 -3.76 -3.68 24.14
CA THR A 98 -2.97 -4.10 25.30
C THR A 98 -2.38 -5.48 25.05
N GLU A 99 -1.46 -5.93 25.90
CA GLU A 99 -0.86 -7.28 25.80
C GLU A 99 -1.91 -8.39 25.88
N ASP A 100 -2.99 -8.19 26.64
CA ASP A 100 -4.12 -9.11 26.75
C ASP A 100 -5.18 -8.94 25.63
N GLY A 101 -4.86 -8.13 24.59
CA GLY A 101 -5.66 -7.96 23.38
C GLY A 101 -6.83 -6.96 23.47
N LYS A 102 -7.01 -6.26 24.60
CA LYS A 102 -8.07 -5.25 24.74
C LYS A 102 -7.76 -3.99 23.92
N ARG A 103 -8.78 -3.36 23.38
CA ARG A 103 -8.64 -2.08 22.68
C ARG A 103 -8.15 -1.00 23.64
N ILE A 104 -7.21 -0.19 23.16
CA ILE A 104 -6.78 1.04 23.83
C ILE A 104 -7.53 2.18 23.14
N ASP A 105 -8.14 3.05 23.92
CA ASP A 105 -8.94 4.18 23.42
C ASP A 105 -8.03 5.34 22.98
N VAL A 106 -7.25 5.07 21.94
CA VAL A 106 -6.43 6.05 21.21
C VAL A 106 -6.71 5.84 19.74
N THR A 107 -7.09 6.90 19.05
CA THR A 107 -7.46 6.84 17.63
C THR A 107 -6.41 7.58 16.81
N PRO A 108 -5.80 6.93 15.80
CA PRO A 108 -4.94 7.60 14.84
C PRO A 108 -5.75 8.53 13.93
N THR A 109 -5.09 9.41 13.24
CA THR A 109 -5.69 10.12 12.11
C THR A 109 -5.81 9.17 10.93
N VAL A 110 -7.02 8.81 10.53
CA VAL A 110 -7.27 7.93 9.40
C VAL A 110 -7.94 8.68 8.27
N GLU A 111 -7.35 8.64 7.09
CA GLU A 111 -7.89 9.23 5.89
C GLU A 111 -8.37 8.14 4.93
N ILE A 112 -9.58 8.32 4.45
CA ILE A 112 -10.22 7.40 3.50
C ILE A 112 -10.13 8.01 2.10
N ALA A 113 -9.38 7.38 1.22
CA ALA A 113 -9.26 7.79 -0.17
C ALA A 113 -10.63 7.82 -0.85
N LYS A 114 -10.89 8.87 -1.62
CA LYS A 114 -12.10 9.00 -2.44
C LYS A 114 -12.12 7.94 -3.54
N GLU A 115 -13.31 7.56 -3.97
CA GLU A 115 -13.47 6.60 -5.07
C GLU A 115 -13.01 7.25 -6.39
N PRO A 116 -12.12 6.59 -7.15
CA PRO A 116 -11.71 7.07 -8.46
C PRO A 116 -12.78 6.81 -9.51
N ARG A 117 -12.94 7.71 -10.47
CA ARG A 117 -13.83 7.53 -11.61
C ARG A 117 -13.02 7.29 -12.88
N LEU A 118 -13.12 6.09 -13.44
CA LEU A 118 -12.50 5.75 -14.72
C LEU A 118 -13.04 6.67 -15.83
N VAL A 119 -12.15 7.22 -16.65
CA VAL A 119 -12.46 8.00 -17.86
C VAL A 119 -12.25 7.15 -19.11
N SER A 120 -11.09 6.56 -19.26
CA SER A 120 -10.77 5.66 -20.36
C SER A 120 -9.70 4.65 -19.97
N SER A 121 -9.66 3.53 -20.67
CA SER A 121 -8.66 2.48 -20.49
C SER A 121 -8.32 1.85 -21.83
N ASP A 122 -7.02 1.68 -22.08
CA ASP A 122 -6.48 0.94 -23.21
C ASP A 122 -5.21 0.18 -22.79
N LEU A 123 -4.51 -0.46 -23.73
CA LEU A 123 -3.32 -1.24 -23.44
C LEU A 123 -2.11 -0.40 -22.97
N SER A 124 -2.17 0.93 -23.07
CA SER A 124 -1.11 1.82 -22.59
C SER A 124 -1.32 2.23 -21.12
N GLY A 125 -2.57 2.12 -20.61
CA GLY A 125 -2.90 2.48 -19.25
C GLY A 125 -4.35 2.93 -19.08
N GLN A 126 -4.61 3.65 -18.01
CA GLN A 126 -5.93 4.11 -17.61
C GLN A 126 -5.91 5.59 -17.24
N LYS A 127 -6.90 6.35 -17.77
CA LYS A 127 -7.19 7.71 -17.31
C LYS A 127 -8.35 7.69 -16.32
N PHE A 128 -8.21 8.41 -15.23
CA PHE A 128 -9.23 8.48 -14.19
C PHE A 128 -9.26 9.84 -13.52
N VAL A 129 -10.40 10.17 -12.92
CA VAL A 129 -10.56 11.38 -12.11
C VAL A 129 -10.53 11.00 -10.64
N TYR A 130 -9.72 11.69 -9.88
CA TYR A 130 -9.65 11.63 -8.42
C TYR A 130 -9.68 13.05 -7.86
N ASP A 131 -10.60 13.31 -6.95
CA ASP A 131 -10.81 14.61 -6.32
C ASP A 131 -10.86 15.80 -7.31
N GLY A 132 -11.60 15.63 -8.39
CA GLY A 132 -11.80 16.65 -9.43
C GLY A 132 -10.64 16.83 -10.40
N LYS A 133 -9.52 16.12 -10.26
CA LYS A 133 -8.37 16.17 -11.18
C LYS A 133 -8.25 14.88 -11.98
N GLU A 134 -7.83 15.01 -13.23
CA GLU A 134 -7.55 13.87 -14.09
C GLU A 134 -6.10 13.39 -13.91
N TYR A 135 -5.92 12.07 -13.84
CA TYR A 135 -4.65 11.39 -13.73
C TYR A 135 -4.56 10.25 -14.75
N PHE A 136 -3.33 9.85 -15.02
CA PHE A 136 -3.03 8.67 -15.81
C PHE A 136 -2.17 7.70 -15.02
N ILE A 137 -2.49 6.39 -15.12
CA ILE A 137 -1.68 5.31 -14.59
C ILE A 137 -1.41 4.27 -15.68
N SER A 138 -0.16 3.85 -15.82
CA SER A 138 0.25 2.85 -16.82
C SER A 138 -0.22 1.43 -16.49
N MET A 139 -0.52 1.14 -15.23
CA MET A 139 -1.00 -0.18 -14.80
C MET A 139 -2.48 -0.38 -15.12
N LEU A 140 -2.84 -1.62 -15.49
CA LEU A 140 -4.19 -1.99 -15.91
C LEU A 140 -4.98 -2.67 -14.78
N GLY A 141 -6.30 -2.56 -14.87
CA GLY A 141 -7.24 -3.20 -13.95
C GLY A 141 -7.87 -2.24 -12.94
N LYS A 142 -9.13 -2.48 -12.58
CA LYS A 142 -9.89 -1.62 -11.67
C LYS A 142 -9.24 -1.49 -10.29
N HIS A 143 -8.61 -2.56 -9.80
CA HIS A 143 -7.89 -2.55 -8.53
C HIS A 143 -6.74 -1.55 -8.51
N GLN A 144 -6.09 -1.29 -9.67
CA GLN A 144 -5.01 -0.30 -9.76
C GLN A 144 -5.52 1.14 -9.63
N LEU A 145 -6.76 1.40 -10.01
CA LEU A 145 -7.37 2.72 -9.75
C LEU A 145 -7.57 2.97 -8.26
N VAL A 146 -8.00 1.93 -7.53
CA VAL A 146 -8.13 2.00 -6.06
C VAL A 146 -6.76 2.19 -5.42
N ASN A 147 -5.75 1.44 -5.85
CA ASN A 147 -4.38 1.60 -5.35
C ASN A 147 -3.83 3.00 -5.64
N ALA A 148 -4.07 3.53 -6.84
CA ALA A 148 -3.68 4.89 -7.22
C ALA A 148 -4.41 5.95 -6.36
N SER A 149 -5.69 5.77 -6.06
CA SER A 149 -6.43 6.70 -5.20
C SER A 149 -5.90 6.70 -3.76
N ILE A 150 -5.52 5.54 -3.24
CA ILE A 150 -4.86 5.42 -1.93
C ILE A 150 -3.50 6.13 -1.95
N ALA A 151 -2.71 5.94 -3.01
CA ALA A 151 -1.42 6.61 -3.17
C ALA A 151 -1.56 8.14 -3.25
N LEU A 152 -2.56 8.65 -3.98
CA LEU A 152 -2.87 10.08 -4.05
C LEU A 152 -3.29 10.63 -2.68
N CYS A 153 -4.14 9.92 -1.95
CA CYS A 153 -4.52 10.28 -0.59
C CYS A 153 -3.30 10.29 0.35
N ALA A 154 -2.40 9.33 0.21
CA ALA A 154 -1.16 9.26 0.98
C ALA A 154 -0.25 10.46 0.70
N VAL A 155 -0.11 10.88 -0.56
CA VAL A 155 0.63 12.09 -0.93
C VAL A 155 0.03 13.32 -0.27
N ASP A 156 -1.30 13.45 -0.27
CA ASP A 156 -1.97 14.59 0.35
C ASP A 156 -1.81 14.59 1.87
N ALA A 157 -1.81 13.42 2.52
CA ALA A 157 -1.50 13.28 3.94
C ALA A 157 -0.06 13.72 4.25
N LEU A 158 0.92 13.32 3.44
CA LEU A 158 2.31 13.72 3.58
C LEU A 158 2.51 15.23 3.37
N ARG A 159 1.83 15.83 2.38
CA ARG A 159 1.85 17.29 2.15
C ARG A 159 1.34 18.06 3.38
N ARG A 160 0.30 17.55 4.06
CA ARG A 160 -0.18 18.15 5.33
C ARG A 160 0.85 18.02 6.46
N LYS A 161 1.75 17.06 6.38
CA LYS A 161 2.92 16.92 7.27
C LYS A 161 4.13 17.72 6.78
N HIS A 162 3.92 18.68 5.87
CA HIS A 162 4.93 19.59 5.32
C HIS A 162 5.98 18.95 4.39
N TRP A 163 5.68 17.77 3.82
CA TRP A 163 6.51 17.22 2.76
C TRP A 163 6.28 17.99 1.45
N ASP A 164 7.36 18.48 0.85
CA ASP A 164 7.30 19.14 -0.45
C ASP A 164 7.27 18.10 -1.58
N ILE A 165 6.07 17.75 -2.02
CA ILE A 165 5.84 16.80 -3.10
C ILE A 165 5.14 17.54 -4.25
N PRO A 166 5.85 17.97 -5.29
CA PRO A 166 5.25 18.72 -6.39
C PRO A 166 4.28 17.85 -7.19
N GLN A 167 3.25 18.50 -7.76
CA GLN A 167 2.22 17.81 -8.53
C GLN A 167 2.80 17.03 -9.72
N SER A 168 3.81 17.57 -10.37
CA SER A 168 4.50 16.90 -11.47
C SER A 168 5.20 15.59 -11.06
N ALA A 169 5.71 15.51 -9.84
CA ALA A 169 6.29 14.27 -9.31
C ALA A 169 5.22 13.19 -9.12
N VAL A 170 4.03 13.58 -8.64
CA VAL A 170 2.90 12.66 -8.48
C VAL A 170 2.42 12.11 -9.82
N GLU A 171 2.19 13.00 -10.80
CA GLU A 171 1.76 12.62 -12.15
C GLU A 171 2.78 11.72 -12.84
N ASN A 172 4.06 12.07 -12.76
CA ASN A 172 5.15 11.27 -13.30
C ASN A 172 5.27 9.90 -12.59
N GLY A 173 5.10 9.86 -11.28
CA GLY A 173 5.12 8.63 -10.48
C GLY A 173 4.03 7.66 -10.92
N LEU A 174 2.80 8.12 -11.05
CA LEU A 174 1.67 7.30 -11.52
C LEU A 174 1.88 6.83 -12.96
N ALA A 175 2.28 7.75 -13.86
CA ALA A 175 2.47 7.44 -15.28
C ALA A 175 3.62 6.45 -15.55
N LYS A 176 4.63 6.42 -14.68
CA LYS A 176 5.80 5.53 -14.77
C LYS A 176 5.71 4.31 -13.88
N ALA A 177 4.63 4.16 -13.11
CA ALA A 177 4.46 3.01 -12.23
C ALA A 177 4.40 1.72 -13.05
N VAL A 178 5.32 0.81 -12.80
CA VAL A 178 5.41 -0.50 -13.47
C VAL A 178 5.52 -1.57 -12.41
N TRP A 179 4.74 -2.61 -12.56
CA TRP A 179 4.88 -3.83 -11.79
C TRP A 179 4.89 -5.02 -12.74
N HIS A 180 6.05 -5.57 -12.95
CA HIS A 180 6.24 -6.71 -13.83
C HIS A 180 5.39 -7.91 -13.39
N ALA A 181 4.88 -8.65 -14.37
CA ALA A 181 4.00 -9.82 -14.16
C ALA A 181 2.64 -9.53 -13.46
N ARG A 182 2.21 -8.27 -13.35
CA ARG A 182 0.89 -7.87 -12.84
C ARG A 182 0.05 -7.22 -13.94
N LEU A 183 -0.59 -8.01 -14.82
CA LEU A 183 -1.32 -7.55 -16.01
C LEU A 183 -0.43 -6.67 -16.92
N GLU A 184 0.80 -7.06 -17.08
CA GLU A 184 1.76 -6.36 -17.92
C GLU A 184 1.50 -6.67 -19.40
N VAL A 185 1.44 -5.62 -20.23
CA VAL A 185 1.39 -5.75 -21.69
C VAL A 185 2.80 -5.90 -22.23
N VAL A 186 3.19 -7.09 -22.61
CA VAL A 186 4.49 -7.34 -23.22
C VAL A 186 4.42 -7.07 -24.73
N LYS A 187 5.03 -5.97 -25.15
CA LYS A 187 5.21 -5.67 -26.60
C LYS A 187 6.28 -6.59 -27.16
N ASN A 188 6.07 -7.03 -28.41
CA ASN A 188 7.00 -7.91 -29.12
C ASN A 188 7.26 -9.25 -28.42
N ALA A 189 6.22 -9.86 -27.83
CA ALA A 189 6.32 -11.13 -27.11
C ALA A 189 6.93 -12.26 -27.97
N LYS A 190 6.69 -12.25 -29.30
CA LYS A 190 7.30 -13.20 -30.24
C LYS A 190 8.83 -13.16 -30.22
N GLU A 191 9.40 -11.96 -30.23
CA GLU A 191 10.86 -11.75 -30.21
C GLU A 191 11.46 -11.99 -28.83
N LYS A 192 10.79 -11.47 -27.78
CA LYS A 192 11.29 -11.59 -26.41
C LYS A 192 11.27 -13.00 -25.83
N PHE A 193 10.27 -13.80 -26.19
CA PHE A 193 10.05 -15.11 -25.59
C PHE A 193 10.12 -16.27 -26.59
N ASN A 194 10.49 -15.99 -27.86
CA ASN A 194 10.53 -17.00 -28.95
C ASN A 194 9.23 -17.80 -29.06
N ILE A 195 8.07 -17.14 -28.88
CA ILE A 195 6.77 -17.78 -28.86
C ILE A 195 6.19 -17.77 -30.28
N SER A 196 5.92 -18.96 -30.81
CA SER A 196 5.10 -19.12 -32.01
C SER A 196 3.64 -18.94 -31.62
N VAL A 197 3.05 -17.82 -32.01
CA VAL A 197 1.59 -17.61 -31.90
C VAL A 197 0.99 -18.02 -33.22
N PRO A 198 -0.02 -18.88 -33.28
CA PRO A 198 -0.70 -19.28 -34.50
C PRO A 198 -1.39 -18.11 -35.22
#